data_ec9c51aa04c93feeb94c5f73367ee205
#
_entry.id   ec9c51aa04c93feeb94c5f73367ee205
#
_cell.length_a   1.000
_cell.length_b   1.000
_cell.length_c   1.000
_cell.angle_alpha   90.00
_cell.angle_beta   90.00
_cell.angle_gamma   90.00
#
_symmetry.space_group_name_H-M   'P 1'
#
loop_
_entity.id
_entity.type
_entity.pdbx_description
1 polymer ?
#
loop_
_entity_poly.entity_id
_entity_poly.type
_entity_poly.pdbx_seq_one_letter_code
_entity_poly.pdbx_strand_id
1 'polypeptide(L)'
;IIINTTTSIIITCLMTITSIFAYRQLTKLDISKEHMSFLDDLLLFICIPAFFLNGIVVIIPAIADGNAGGIVVIVMEIGQVLVQTPLIIDGLRRCSNTKKLRKEKPGRELLTFLIVCNVAMWIMQTFEVKSHSLQDHRQEYYGEELWTIISHLCVPLTMFYRFHSSVCIVDIWKYAYEPSSH
;
A
#
# COMPACT_ATOMS: atom_id res chain seq x y z
N ILE A 1 -20.72 -7.42 -5.59
CA ILE A 1 -20.26 -6.75 -4.34
C ILE A 1 -19.56 -7.76 -3.44
N ILE A 2 -20.17 -8.87 -3.01
CA ILE A 2 -19.59 -9.84 -2.06
C ILE A 2 -18.25 -10.40 -2.56
N ILE A 3 -18.12 -10.75 -3.84
CA ILE A 3 -16.88 -11.29 -4.41
C ILE A 3 -15.73 -10.29 -4.32
N ASN A 4 -15.97 -9.03 -4.65
CA ASN A 4 -14.94 -7.98 -4.55
C ASN A 4 -14.48 -7.77 -3.10
N THR A 5 -15.42 -7.70 -2.16
CA THR A 5 -15.12 -7.54 -0.73
C THR A 5 -14.26 -8.68 -0.20
N THR A 6 -14.63 -9.93 -0.50
CA THR A 6 -13.87 -11.12 -0.07
C THR A 6 -12.48 -11.14 -0.69
N THR A 7 -12.36 -10.84 -1.98
CA THR A 7 -11.06 -10.79 -2.68
C THR A 7 -10.17 -9.72 -2.09
N SER A 8 -10.70 -8.52 -1.83
CA SER A 8 -9.94 -7.43 -1.21
C SER A 8 -9.44 -7.80 0.19
N ILE A 9 -10.26 -8.44 1.03
CA ILE A 9 -9.88 -8.91 2.36
C ILE A 9 -8.73 -9.93 2.26
N ILE A 10 -8.84 -10.91 1.38
CA ILE A 10 -7.82 -11.95 1.20
C ILE A 10 -6.50 -11.34 0.75
N ILE A 11 -6.51 -10.52 -0.30
CA ILE A 11 -5.30 -9.89 -0.82
C ILE A 11 -4.65 -8.99 0.24
N THR A 12 -5.42 -8.15 0.92
CA THR A 12 -4.91 -7.23 1.96
C THR A 12 -4.33 -7.99 3.15
N CYS A 13 -4.95 -9.09 3.56
CA CYS A 13 -4.43 -9.96 4.61
C CYS A 13 -3.09 -10.59 4.20
N LEU A 14 -3.01 -11.17 3.01
CA LEU A 14 -1.78 -11.74 2.47
C LEU A 14 -0.68 -10.70 2.34
N MET A 15 -0.99 -9.50 1.85
CA MET A 15 -0.03 -8.39 1.76
C MET A 15 0.49 -7.98 3.13
N THR A 16 -0.38 -7.89 4.15
CA THR A 16 0.03 -7.53 5.51
C THR A 16 0.99 -8.55 6.10
N ILE A 17 0.63 -9.84 6.02
CA ILE A 17 1.47 -10.94 6.50
C ILE A 17 2.82 -10.95 5.75
N THR A 18 2.79 -10.85 4.42
CA THR A 18 3.99 -10.83 3.59
C THR A 18 4.88 -9.61 3.90
N SER A 19 4.28 -8.45 4.15
CA SER A 19 5.02 -7.23 4.53
C SER A 19 5.77 -7.41 5.86
N ILE A 20 5.14 -8.05 6.86
CA ILE A 20 5.78 -8.32 8.15
C ILE A 20 6.96 -9.29 7.97
N PHE A 21 6.79 -10.36 7.19
CA PHE A 21 7.86 -11.32 6.93
C PHE A 21 8.99 -10.70 6.09
N ALA A 22 8.65 -9.92 5.05
CA ALA A 22 9.63 -9.21 4.24
C ALA A 22 10.45 -8.22 5.08
N TYR A 23 9.80 -7.46 5.96
CA TYR A 23 10.48 -6.56 6.89
C TYR A 23 11.50 -7.28 7.77
N ARG A 24 11.11 -8.42 8.36
CA ARG A 24 12.02 -9.26 9.17
C ARG A 24 13.20 -9.81 8.36
N GLN A 25 13.03 -10.10 7.09
CA GLN A 25 14.12 -10.55 6.23
C GLN A 25 15.04 -9.41 5.83
N LEU A 26 14.47 -8.25 5.48
CA LEU A 26 15.25 -7.06 5.10
C LEU A 26 16.08 -6.50 6.28
N THR A 27 15.62 -6.63 7.52
CA THR A 27 16.41 -6.23 8.70
C THR A 27 17.71 -7.00 8.87
N LYS A 28 17.91 -8.13 8.17
CA LYS A 28 19.18 -8.87 8.13
C LYS A 28 20.21 -8.26 7.19
N LEU A 29 19.80 -7.34 6.31
CA LEU A 29 20.67 -6.64 5.39
C LEU A 29 21.38 -5.46 6.09
N ASP A 30 22.50 -5.04 5.53
CA ASP A 30 23.25 -3.89 6.00
C ASP A 30 22.51 -2.58 5.68
N ILE A 31 22.84 -1.52 6.40
CA ILE A 31 22.29 -0.18 6.13
C ILE A 31 23.26 0.57 5.23
N SER A 32 22.76 1.13 4.13
CA SER A 32 23.51 2.00 3.23
C SER A 32 23.81 3.34 3.91
N LYS A 33 25.01 3.87 3.65
CA LYS A 33 25.42 5.22 4.10
C LYS A 33 25.05 6.31 3.08
N GLU A 34 24.51 5.94 1.93
CA GLU A 34 24.13 6.88 0.89
C GLU A 34 22.86 7.64 1.26
N HIS A 35 22.78 8.89 0.81
CA HIS A 35 21.58 9.71 0.91
C HIS A 35 20.48 9.14 0.02
N MET A 36 19.48 8.56 0.68
CA MET A 36 18.27 8.09 0.01
C MET A 36 17.37 9.26 -0.38
N SER A 37 16.56 9.04 -1.39
CA SER A 37 15.61 10.02 -1.88
C SER A 37 14.58 10.39 -0.79
N PHE A 38 14.76 11.54 -0.16
CA PHE A 38 13.76 12.13 0.73
C PHE A 38 12.39 12.29 0.04
N LEU A 39 12.42 12.38 -1.29
CA LEU A 39 11.21 12.53 -2.10
C LEU A 39 10.31 11.30 -2.03
N ASP A 40 10.88 10.10 -2.07
CA ASP A 40 10.10 8.85 -2.02
C ASP A 40 9.44 8.68 -0.66
N ASP A 41 10.16 8.97 0.43
CA ASP A 41 9.61 8.97 1.78
C ASP A 41 8.44 9.99 1.89
N LEU A 42 8.63 11.21 1.38
CA LEU A 42 7.62 12.26 1.41
C LEU A 42 6.36 11.88 0.63
N LEU A 43 6.52 11.29 -0.57
CA LEU A 43 5.42 10.86 -1.41
C LEU A 43 4.59 9.75 -0.75
N LEU A 44 5.24 8.81 -0.06
CA LEU A 44 4.55 7.79 0.72
C LEU A 44 3.80 8.39 1.91
N PHE A 45 4.43 9.29 2.66
CA PHE A 45 3.80 9.92 3.83
C PHE A 45 2.60 10.80 3.47
N ILE A 46 2.65 11.50 2.34
CA ILE A 46 1.53 12.37 1.89
C ILE A 46 0.27 11.59 1.57
N CYS A 47 0.41 10.31 1.20
CA CYS A 47 -0.72 9.45 0.89
C CYS A 47 -1.42 8.90 2.14
N ILE A 48 -0.73 8.78 3.29
CA ILE A 48 -1.31 8.18 4.51
C ILE A 48 -2.56 8.93 4.99
N PRO A 49 -2.57 10.26 5.13
CA PRO A 49 -3.79 11.00 5.50
C PRO A 49 -4.96 10.74 4.56
N ALA A 50 -4.71 10.53 3.27
CA ALA A 50 -5.77 10.24 2.31
C ALA A 50 -6.45 8.89 2.58
N PHE A 51 -5.71 7.86 3.03
CA PHE A 51 -6.30 6.58 3.47
C PHE A 51 -7.18 6.75 4.70
N PHE A 52 -6.76 7.53 5.69
CA PHE A 52 -7.56 7.80 6.87
C PHE A 52 -8.82 8.60 6.53
N LEU A 53 -8.70 9.64 5.72
CA LEU A 53 -9.84 10.46 5.32
C LEU A 53 -10.84 9.64 4.49
N ASN A 54 -10.36 8.87 3.50
CA ASN A 54 -11.18 7.94 2.74
C ASN A 54 -11.82 6.89 3.65
N GLY A 55 -11.08 6.38 4.65
CA GLY A 55 -11.58 5.43 5.63
C GLY A 55 -12.76 5.99 6.43
N ILE A 56 -12.63 7.20 6.97
CA ILE A 56 -13.72 7.87 7.71
C ILE A 56 -14.97 7.99 6.84
N VAL A 57 -14.79 8.46 5.60
CA VAL A 57 -15.90 8.69 4.66
C VAL A 57 -16.58 7.38 4.24
N VAL A 58 -15.88 6.26 4.22
CA VAL A 58 -16.47 4.96 3.89
C VAL A 58 -17.10 4.28 5.11
N ILE A 59 -16.50 4.43 6.29
CA ILE A 59 -16.94 3.77 7.53
C ILE A 59 -18.29 4.36 8.03
N ILE A 60 -18.49 5.67 7.95
CA ILE A 60 -19.71 6.31 8.47
C ILE A 60 -20.98 5.77 7.80
N PRO A 61 -21.12 5.76 6.45
CA PRO A 61 -22.29 5.14 5.82
C PRO A 61 -22.36 3.63 6.08
N ALA A 62 -21.21 2.93 6.07
CA ALA A 62 -21.18 1.50 6.31
C ALA A 62 -21.72 1.11 7.70
N ILE A 63 -21.49 1.94 8.72
CA ILE A 63 -22.10 1.76 10.06
C ILE A 63 -23.61 1.99 9.99
N ALA A 64 -24.06 3.05 9.32
CA ALA A 64 -25.48 3.37 9.18
C ALA A 64 -26.25 2.25 8.47
N ASP A 65 -25.64 1.63 7.46
CA ASP A 65 -26.25 0.55 6.67
C ASP A 65 -26.05 -0.85 7.28
N GLY A 66 -25.32 -0.97 8.41
CA GLY A 66 -24.98 -2.26 9.00
C GLY A 66 -24.02 -3.11 8.13
N ASN A 67 -23.26 -2.50 7.24
CA ASN A 67 -22.33 -3.18 6.33
C ASN A 67 -20.98 -3.47 7.01
N ALA A 68 -20.94 -4.51 7.82
CA ALA A 68 -19.71 -4.93 8.52
C ALA A 68 -18.57 -5.28 7.55
N GLY A 69 -18.87 -5.84 6.38
CA GLY A 69 -17.86 -6.18 5.38
C GLY A 69 -17.07 -4.97 4.85
N GLY A 70 -17.78 -3.87 4.58
CA GLY A 70 -17.15 -2.61 4.15
C GLY A 70 -16.22 -2.03 5.22
N ILE A 71 -16.63 -2.10 6.49
CA ILE A 71 -15.81 -1.63 7.62
C ILE A 71 -14.52 -2.46 7.73
N VAL A 72 -14.64 -3.79 7.67
CA VAL A 72 -13.48 -4.69 7.76
C VAL A 72 -12.47 -4.42 6.64
N VAL A 73 -12.92 -4.25 5.39
CA VAL A 73 -12.02 -3.95 4.25
C VAL A 73 -11.20 -2.70 4.52
N ILE A 74 -11.85 -1.61 4.91
CA ILE A 74 -11.17 -0.32 5.13
C ILE A 74 -10.18 -0.38 6.30
N VAL A 75 -10.56 -1.00 7.41
CA VAL A 75 -9.67 -1.13 8.58
C VAL A 75 -8.43 -1.96 8.21
N MET A 76 -8.62 -3.05 7.47
CA MET A 76 -7.51 -3.89 7.01
C MET A 76 -6.63 -3.16 5.99
N GLU A 77 -7.21 -2.36 5.10
CA GLU A 77 -6.46 -1.59 4.12
C GLU A 77 -5.58 -0.53 4.80
N ILE A 78 -6.11 0.23 5.75
CA ILE A 78 -5.34 1.19 6.56
C ILE A 78 -4.22 0.46 7.32
N GLY A 79 -4.53 -0.66 7.99
CA GLY A 79 -3.53 -1.46 8.70
C GLY A 79 -2.42 -1.95 7.79
N GLN A 80 -2.75 -2.42 6.60
CA GLN A 80 -1.78 -2.87 5.60
C GLN A 80 -0.86 -1.73 5.14
N VAL A 81 -1.40 -0.55 4.86
CA VAL A 81 -0.62 0.64 4.48
C VAL A 81 0.35 1.04 5.58
N LEU A 82 -0.10 1.04 6.84
CA LEU A 82 0.74 1.37 8.00
C LEU A 82 1.88 0.36 8.24
N VAL A 83 1.70 -0.90 7.85
CA VAL A 83 2.75 -1.93 7.93
C VAL A 83 3.69 -1.87 6.73
N GLN A 84 3.17 -1.62 5.54
CA GLN A 84 3.96 -1.61 4.31
C GLN A 84 4.84 -0.35 4.19
N THR A 85 4.38 0.81 4.63
CA THR A 85 5.14 2.05 4.53
C THR A 85 6.51 1.99 5.25
N PRO A 86 6.61 1.56 6.53
CA PRO A 86 7.91 1.39 7.18
C PRO A 86 8.80 0.35 6.50
N LEU A 87 8.22 -0.73 5.96
CA LEU A 87 8.96 -1.72 5.18
C LEU A 87 9.65 -1.07 3.97
N ILE A 88 8.94 -0.22 3.24
CA ILE A 88 9.48 0.44 2.05
C ILE A 88 10.56 1.45 2.45
N ILE A 89 10.29 2.32 3.42
CA ILE A 89 11.22 3.35 3.88
C ILE A 89 12.53 2.73 4.41
N ASP A 90 12.43 1.67 5.21
CA ASP A 90 13.61 0.97 5.71
C ASP A 90 14.30 0.17 4.61
N GLY A 91 13.52 -0.51 3.76
CA GLY A 91 14.04 -1.32 2.67
C GLY A 91 14.84 -0.54 1.64
N LEU A 92 14.42 0.68 1.31
CA LEU A 92 15.17 1.59 0.42
C LEU A 92 16.55 1.97 0.96
N ARG A 93 16.78 1.82 2.28
CA ARG A 93 18.05 2.12 2.96
C ARG A 93 18.93 0.88 3.16
N ARG A 94 18.55 -0.27 2.62
CA ARG A 94 19.26 -1.53 2.79
C ARG A 94 20.20 -1.81 1.63
N CYS A 95 21.34 -2.45 1.96
CA CYS A 95 22.36 -2.91 1.01
C CYS A 95 22.96 -4.24 1.46
N SER A 96 23.77 -4.86 0.63
CA SER A 96 24.40 -6.16 0.90
C SER A 96 25.91 -6.11 0.71
N ASN A 97 26.65 -5.75 1.75
CA ASN A 97 28.11 -5.61 1.68
C ASN A 97 28.83 -6.95 1.67
N THR A 98 28.24 -8.00 2.26
CA THR A 98 28.86 -9.34 2.31
C THR A 98 28.45 -10.20 1.12
N LYS A 99 29.39 -11.05 0.63
CA LYS A 99 29.13 -12.00 -0.46
C LYS A 99 28.01 -13.00 -0.10
N LYS A 100 27.85 -13.33 1.20
CA LYS A 100 26.81 -14.23 1.69
C LYS A 100 25.43 -13.62 1.47
N LEU A 101 25.18 -12.37 1.91
CA LEU A 101 23.90 -11.69 1.75
C LEU A 101 23.51 -11.50 0.28
N ARG A 102 24.49 -11.19 -0.58
CA ARG A 102 24.28 -11.08 -2.04
C ARG A 102 23.89 -12.39 -2.70
N LYS A 103 24.31 -13.53 -2.15
CA LYS A 103 23.95 -14.85 -2.65
C LYS A 103 22.60 -15.32 -2.13
N GLU A 104 22.35 -15.13 -0.83
CA GLU A 104 21.12 -15.61 -0.15
C GLU A 104 19.90 -14.75 -0.49
N LYS A 105 20.08 -13.44 -0.72
CA LYS A 105 19.03 -12.46 -1.06
C LYS A 105 17.77 -12.60 -0.21
N PRO A 106 17.88 -12.47 1.13
CA PRO A 106 16.77 -12.77 2.03
C PRO A 106 15.56 -11.86 1.77
N GLY A 107 14.39 -12.45 1.61
CA GLY A 107 13.13 -11.73 1.41
C GLY A 107 12.84 -11.27 -0.02
N ARG A 108 13.72 -11.52 -1.01
CA ARG A 108 13.54 -11.05 -2.38
C ARG A 108 12.27 -11.59 -3.05
N GLU A 109 11.90 -12.84 -2.77
CA GLU A 109 10.68 -13.46 -3.28
C GLU A 109 9.42 -12.79 -2.69
N LEU A 110 9.47 -12.43 -1.40
CA LEU A 110 8.38 -11.71 -0.73
C LEU A 110 8.17 -10.32 -1.32
N LEU A 111 9.26 -9.63 -1.68
CA LEU A 111 9.18 -8.35 -2.40
C LEU A 111 8.51 -8.50 -3.76
N THR A 112 8.85 -9.56 -4.52
CA THR A 112 8.20 -9.84 -5.82
C THR A 112 6.69 -10.04 -5.64
N PHE A 113 6.28 -10.78 -4.63
CA PHE A 113 4.86 -10.95 -4.32
C PHE A 113 4.18 -9.62 -3.98
N LEU A 114 4.81 -8.77 -3.17
CA LEU A 114 4.27 -7.45 -2.83
C LEU A 114 4.16 -6.51 -4.04
N ILE A 115 5.12 -6.55 -4.98
CA ILE A 115 5.05 -5.79 -6.23
C ILE A 115 3.79 -6.19 -7.00
N VAL A 116 3.60 -7.49 -7.23
CA VAL A 116 2.44 -8.01 -7.97
C VAL A 116 1.12 -7.62 -7.28
N CYS A 117 1.04 -7.77 -5.96
CA CYS A 117 -0.15 -7.42 -5.19
C CYS A 117 -0.46 -5.92 -5.23
N ASN A 118 0.54 -5.04 -5.10
CA ASN A 118 0.31 -3.58 -5.19
C ASN A 118 -0.18 -3.17 -6.58
N VAL A 119 0.38 -3.74 -7.65
CA VAL A 119 -0.09 -3.52 -9.03
C VAL A 119 -1.52 -4.05 -9.20
N ALA A 120 -1.83 -5.24 -8.71
CA ALA A 120 -3.16 -5.81 -8.78
C ALA A 120 -4.19 -4.94 -8.03
N MET A 121 -3.87 -4.47 -6.83
CA MET A 121 -4.72 -3.55 -6.06
C MET A 121 -4.92 -2.21 -6.78
N TRP A 122 -3.86 -1.66 -7.38
CA TRP A 122 -3.97 -0.45 -8.20
C TRP A 122 -4.93 -0.65 -9.39
N ILE A 123 -4.83 -1.77 -10.10
CA ILE A 123 -5.72 -2.11 -11.20
C ILE A 123 -7.16 -2.24 -10.70
N MET A 124 -7.39 -2.99 -9.61
CA MET A 124 -8.73 -3.17 -9.03
C MET A 124 -9.36 -1.84 -8.65
N GLN A 125 -8.63 -0.97 -7.93
CA GLN A 125 -9.10 0.36 -7.55
C GLN A 125 -9.43 1.22 -8.77
N THR A 126 -8.66 1.12 -9.86
CA THR A 126 -8.93 1.84 -11.11
C THR A 126 -10.26 1.44 -11.74
N PHE A 127 -10.61 0.16 -11.68
CA PHE A 127 -11.91 -0.32 -12.16
C PHE A 127 -13.06 0.01 -11.21
N GLU A 128 -12.83 -0.03 -9.90
CA GLU A 128 -13.84 0.34 -8.91
C GLU A 128 -14.25 1.81 -9.01
N VAL A 129 -13.30 2.71 -9.23
CA VAL A 129 -13.58 4.15 -9.44
C VAL A 129 -14.47 4.40 -10.65
N LYS A 130 -14.40 3.54 -11.67
CA LYS A 130 -15.26 3.60 -12.85
C LYS A 130 -16.65 2.98 -12.64
N SER A 131 -16.89 2.33 -11.50
CA SER A 131 -18.18 1.68 -11.19
C SER A 131 -19.15 2.71 -10.61
N HIS A 132 -20.15 3.09 -11.40
CA HIS A 132 -21.16 4.08 -11.00
C HIS A 132 -21.94 3.69 -9.74
N SER A 133 -22.25 2.40 -9.54
CA SER A 133 -23.12 1.94 -8.44
C SER A 133 -22.59 2.21 -7.02
N LEU A 134 -21.29 2.22 -6.82
CA LEU A 134 -20.68 2.51 -5.52
C LEU A 134 -20.54 4.02 -5.28
N GLN A 135 -20.40 4.81 -6.35
CA GLN A 135 -20.37 6.26 -6.27
C GLN A 135 -21.74 6.83 -5.95
N ASP A 136 -22.80 6.34 -6.57
CA ASP A 136 -24.18 6.80 -6.38
C ASP A 136 -24.61 6.73 -4.91
N HIS A 137 -24.31 5.62 -4.22
CA HIS A 137 -24.69 5.44 -2.81
C HIS A 137 -23.97 6.39 -1.85
N ARG A 138 -22.68 6.66 -2.09
CA ARG A 138 -21.90 7.61 -1.27
C ARG A 138 -22.29 9.06 -1.58
N GLN A 139 -22.60 9.35 -2.82
CA GLN A 139 -23.09 10.66 -3.26
C GLN A 139 -24.46 10.97 -2.66
N GLU A 140 -25.35 9.97 -2.55
CA GLU A 140 -26.65 10.10 -1.88
C GLU A 140 -26.49 10.41 -0.39
N TYR A 141 -25.51 9.79 0.28
CA TYR A 141 -25.28 9.99 1.73
C TYR A 141 -24.66 11.34 2.08
N TYR A 142 -23.63 11.77 1.32
CA TYR A 142 -22.86 12.99 1.62
C TYR A 142 -23.31 14.23 0.82
N GLY A 143 -24.12 14.04 -0.19
CA GLY A 143 -24.39 15.06 -1.20
C GLY A 143 -23.32 15.13 -2.28
N GLU A 144 -23.72 15.66 -3.44
CA GLU A 144 -22.88 15.68 -4.64
C GLU A 144 -21.60 16.51 -4.46
N GLU A 145 -21.71 17.67 -3.84
CA GLU A 145 -20.58 18.61 -3.71
C GLU A 145 -19.47 18.04 -2.78
N LEU A 146 -19.86 17.61 -1.58
CA LEU A 146 -18.92 17.10 -0.60
C LEU A 146 -18.27 15.79 -1.07
N TRP A 147 -19.05 14.87 -1.63
CA TRP A 147 -18.54 13.62 -2.18
C TRP A 147 -17.56 13.88 -3.33
N THR A 148 -17.87 14.83 -4.22
CA THR A 148 -16.99 15.19 -5.34
C THR A 148 -15.64 15.70 -4.85
N ILE A 149 -15.61 16.61 -3.88
CA ILE A 149 -14.35 17.14 -3.32
C ILE A 149 -13.51 16.02 -2.71
N ILE A 150 -14.11 15.19 -1.85
CA ILE A 150 -13.40 14.14 -1.14
C ILE A 150 -12.89 13.07 -2.11
N SER A 151 -13.72 12.64 -3.05
CA SER A 151 -13.33 11.61 -4.02
C SER A 151 -12.20 12.07 -4.93
N HIS A 152 -12.23 13.32 -5.40
CA HIS A 152 -11.16 13.88 -6.25
C HIS A 152 -9.85 14.10 -5.48
N LEU A 153 -9.88 14.20 -4.17
CA LEU A 153 -8.68 14.32 -3.35
C LEU A 153 -8.14 12.95 -2.91
N CYS A 154 -8.99 12.12 -2.30
CA CYS A 154 -8.54 10.89 -1.65
C CYS A 154 -8.27 9.75 -2.63
N VAL A 155 -9.14 9.56 -3.62
CA VAL A 155 -9.02 8.42 -4.54
C VAL A 155 -7.72 8.46 -5.35
N PRO A 156 -7.31 9.59 -5.98
CA PRO A 156 -6.05 9.66 -6.69
C PRO A 156 -4.84 9.37 -5.79
N LEU A 157 -4.85 9.86 -4.54
CA LEU A 157 -3.75 9.64 -3.60
C LEU A 157 -3.64 8.19 -3.14
N THR A 158 -4.76 7.51 -2.89
CA THR A 158 -4.74 6.07 -2.53
C THR A 158 -4.28 5.21 -3.70
N MET A 159 -4.72 5.53 -4.92
CA MET A 159 -4.25 4.86 -6.14
C MET A 159 -2.77 5.13 -6.40
N PHE A 160 -2.32 6.38 -6.24
CA PHE A 160 -0.92 6.76 -6.37
C PHE A 160 -0.05 5.99 -5.37
N TYR A 161 -0.47 5.86 -4.11
CA TYR A 161 0.25 5.08 -3.11
C TYR A 161 0.52 3.65 -3.59
N ARG A 162 -0.49 2.96 -4.12
CA ARG A 162 -0.35 1.58 -4.60
C ARG A 162 0.67 1.47 -5.74
N PHE A 163 0.58 2.37 -6.71
CA PHE A 163 1.52 2.42 -7.83
C PHE A 163 2.93 2.78 -7.35
N HIS A 164 3.08 3.86 -6.60
CA HIS A 164 4.38 4.32 -6.11
C HIS A 164 5.05 3.31 -5.18
N SER A 165 4.28 2.65 -4.31
CA SER A 165 4.79 1.55 -3.49
C SER A 165 5.36 0.41 -4.34
N SER A 166 4.72 0.04 -5.45
CA SER A 166 5.25 -1.00 -6.34
C SER A 166 6.59 -0.58 -6.95
N VAL A 167 6.75 0.68 -7.35
CA VAL A 167 8.01 1.23 -7.87
C VAL A 167 9.11 1.20 -6.81
N CYS A 168 8.83 1.70 -5.61
CA CYS A 168 9.79 1.68 -4.50
C CYS A 168 10.22 0.25 -4.14
N ILE A 169 9.28 -0.71 -4.13
CA ILE A 169 9.61 -2.12 -3.84
C ILE A 169 10.46 -2.73 -4.97
N VAL A 170 10.26 -2.33 -6.23
CA VAL A 170 11.14 -2.72 -7.35
C VAL A 170 12.57 -2.20 -7.13
N ASP A 171 12.72 -0.97 -6.65
CA ASP A 171 14.03 -0.41 -6.33
C ASP A 171 14.71 -1.16 -5.17
N ILE A 172 13.96 -1.51 -4.13
CA ILE A 172 14.48 -2.38 -3.05
C ILE A 172 14.89 -3.75 -3.63
N TRP A 173 14.05 -4.37 -4.45
CA TRP A 173 14.31 -5.67 -5.08
C TRP A 173 15.57 -5.66 -5.94
N LYS A 174 15.89 -4.52 -6.56
CA LYS A 174 17.07 -4.34 -7.43
C LYS A 174 18.31 -3.98 -6.63
N TYR A 175 18.25 -3.00 -5.75
CA TYR A 175 19.43 -2.36 -5.16
C TYR A 175 19.78 -2.84 -3.75
N ALA A 176 18.83 -3.32 -2.94
CA ALA A 176 19.13 -3.77 -1.58
C ALA A 176 20.10 -4.97 -1.52
N TYR A 177 20.24 -5.70 -2.61
CA TYR A 177 21.15 -6.86 -2.72
C TYR A 177 22.47 -6.55 -3.43
N GLU A 178 22.76 -5.28 -3.62
CA GLU A 178 24.04 -4.79 -4.14
C GLU A 178 24.90 -4.20 -3.01
N PRO A 179 26.23 -4.13 -3.17
CA PRO A 179 27.08 -3.48 -2.18
C PRO A 179 26.80 -1.97 -2.17
N SER A 180 26.97 -1.34 -1.00
CA SER A 180 26.94 0.13 -0.91
C SER A 180 28.04 0.69 -1.80
N SER A 181 27.71 1.62 -2.70
CA SER A 181 28.70 2.36 -3.48
C SER A 181 29.48 3.26 -2.52
N HIS A 182 30.79 3.24 -2.64
CA HIS A 182 31.72 4.05 -1.83
C HIS A 182 31.80 5.47 -2.34
#